data_fbbb2ff2171046de2ff1db6aaff84015
#
_entry.id   fbbb2ff2171046de2ff1db6aaff84015
#
_cell.length_a   1.000
_cell.length_b   1.000
_cell.length_c   1.000
_cell.angle_alpha   90.00
_cell.angle_beta   90.00
_cell.angle_gamma   90.00
#
_symmetry.space_group_name_H-M   'P 1'
#
loop_
_entity.id
_entity.type
_entity.pdbx_description
1 polymer ?
#
loop_
_entity_poly.entity_id
_entity_poly.type
_entity_poly.pdbx_seq_one_letter_code
_entity_poly.pdbx_strand_id
1 'polypeptide(L)'
;MVQRDFLTENQVIQGVENYLKQKGRTSHKRVICKADAKKKEHGVDLAVKLENERKNGNWYFIEAKGNLKADGNKMKSSCSTNFRWILSQIILRIEVDPTRYNHNYGIAMPKSDIDKCKKLIQKNWALKHLKIRLYGAFFENEELTAIEYLPSDIYD
;
A
#
# COMPACT_ATOMS: atom_id res chain seq x y z
N MET A 1 -10.43 10.03 21.84
CA MET A 1 -10.37 8.86 20.95
C MET A 1 -8.92 8.44 20.77
N VAL A 2 -8.54 7.27 21.22
CA VAL A 2 -7.16 6.77 21.04
C VAL A 2 -7.02 6.41 19.58
N GLN A 3 -6.31 7.23 18.82
CA GLN A 3 -5.88 6.88 17.47
C GLN A 3 -4.97 5.65 17.62
N ARG A 4 -5.43 4.51 17.15
CA ARG A 4 -4.61 3.30 17.16
C ARG A 4 -3.55 3.42 16.08
N ASP A 5 -2.39 3.96 16.44
CA ASP A 5 -1.25 4.13 15.53
C ASP A 5 -0.52 2.81 15.23
N PHE A 6 -1.01 1.71 15.76
CA PHE A 6 -0.38 0.39 15.64
C PHE A 6 -1.32 -0.56 14.90
N LEU A 7 -0.85 -1.08 13.80
CA LEU A 7 -1.57 -2.02 12.94
C LEU A 7 -0.70 -3.23 12.61
N THR A 8 -1.33 -4.39 12.57
CA THR A 8 -0.71 -5.58 11.98
C THR A 8 -0.63 -5.43 10.46
N GLU A 9 0.20 -6.23 9.83
CA GLU A 9 0.30 -6.27 8.36
C GLU A 9 -1.05 -6.57 7.70
N ASN A 10 -1.80 -7.55 8.24
CA ASN A 10 -3.13 -7.88 7.74
C ASN A 10 -4.12 -6.70 7.88
N GLN A 11 -4.03 -5.93 8.95
CA GLN A 11 -4.87 -4.72 9.11
C GLN A 11 -4.50 -3.64 8.09
N VAL A 12 -3.21 -3.47 7.80
CA VAL A 12 -2.75 -2.55 6.75
C VAL A 12 -3.31 -2.98 5.39
N ILE A 13 -3.18 -4.24 5.03
CA ILE A 13 -3.72 -4.80 3.79
C ILE A 13 -5.24 -4.58 3.73
N GLN A 14 -5.95 -4.88 4.80
CA GLN A 14 -7.40 -4.71 4.86
C GLN A 14 -7.82 -3.24 4.68
N GLY A 15 -7.12 -2.31 5.29
CA GLY A 15 -7.40 -0.88 5.15
C GLY A 15 -7.24 -0.39 3.72
N VAL A 16 -6.18 -0.80 3.05
CA VAL A 16 -5.93 -0.45 1.64
C VAL A 16 -6.96 -1.12 0.73
N GLU A 17 -7.28 -2.38 0.98
CA GLU A 17 -8.32 -3.10 0.23
C GLU A 17 -9.66 -2.38 0.32
N ASN A 18 -10.09 -2.00 1.53
CA ASN A 18 -11.34 -1.26 1.75
C ASN A 18 -11.36 0.06 0.99
N TYR A 19 -10.26 0.81 1.05
CA TYR A 19 -10.11 2.07 0.34
C TYR A 19 -10.24 1.89 -1.19
N LEU A 20 -9.56 0.91 -1.76
CA LEU A 20 -9.61 0.66 -3.20
C LEU A 20 -10.99 0.13 -3.64
N LYS A 21 -11.64 -0.69 -2.83
CA LYS A 21 -13.02 -1.14 -3.08
C LYS A 21 -14.01 0.02 -3.08
N GLN A 22 -13.87 0.98 -2.19
CA GLN A 22 -14.72 2.18 -2.18
C GLN A 22 -14.57 2.99 -3.47
N LYS A 23 -13.35 3.15 -3.96
CA LYS A 23 -13.09 3.78 -5.26
C LYS A 23 -13.75 3.02 -6.42
N GLY A 24 -13.66 1.69 -6.42
CA GLY A 24 -14.32 0.84 -7.40
C GLY A 24 -15.84 0.98 -7.39
N ARG A 25 -16.45 1.12 -6.20
CA ARG A 25 -17.91 1.33 -6.03
C ARG A 25 -18.37 2.64 -6.65
N THR A 26 -17.68 3.75 -6.37
CA THR A 26 -18.06 5.07 -6.91
C THR A 26 -17.99 5.11 -8.43
N SER A 27 -17.16 4.30 -9.02
CA SER A 27 -16.99 4.21 -10.48
C SER A 27 -17.81 3.08 -11.12
N HIS A 28 -18.70 2.43 -10.37
CA HIS A 28 -19.42 1.22 -10.80
C HIS A 28 -18.51 0.12 -11.36
N LYS A 29 -17.28 0.05 -10.87
CA LYS A 29 -16.29 -0.94 -11.31
C LYS A 29 -16.16 -2.05 -10.27
N ARG A 30 -15.94 -3.29 -10.75
CA ARG A 30 -15.59 -4.40 -9.85
C ARG A 30 -14.11 -4.37 -9.55
N VAL A 31 -13.78 -4.69 -8.31
CA VAL A 31 -12.41 -4.80 -7.82
C VAL A 31 -12.11 -6.27 -7.52
N ILE A 32 -11.09 -6.81 -8.16
CA ILE A 32 -10.55 -8.15 -7.86
C ILE A 32 -9.44 -7.99 -6.85
N CYS A 33 -9.50 -8.74 -5.76
CA CYS A 33 -8.59 -8.59 -4.66
C CYS A 33 -8.05 -9.94 -4.19
N LYS A 34 -6.77 -10.00 -3.83
CA LYS A 34 -6.11 -11.19 -3.30
C LYS A 34 -5.63 -11.00 -1.86
N ALA A 35 -6.33 -10.19 -1.06
CA ALA A 35 -5.96 -9.93 0.33
C ALA A 35 -5.95 -11.17 1.22
N ASP A 36 -6.71 -12.21 0.83
CA ASP A 36 -6.80 -13.47 1.57
C ASP A 36 -5.75 -14.51 1.14
N ALA A 37 -4.80 -14.13 0.31
CA ALA A 37 -3.73 -15.02 -0.10
C ALA A 37 -3.00 -15.57 1.14
N LYS A 38 -2.92 -16.90 1.22
CA LYS A 38 -2.24 -17.58 2.33
C LYS A 38 -0.78 -17.17 2.36
N LYS A 39 -0.18 -17.05 3.55
CA LYS A 39 1.22 -16.65 3.79
C LYS A 39 2.30 -17.36 2.94
N LYS A 40 1.95 -18.40 2.21
CA LYS A 40 2.85 -19.19 1.37
C LYS A 40 2.80 -18.86 -0.13
N GLU A 41 1.92 -17.97 -0.55
CA GLU A 41 1.87 -17.57 -1.94
C GLU A 41 2.96 -16.52 -2.21
N HIS A 42 3.85 -16.85 -3.13
CA HIS A 42 4.86 -15.92 -3.63
C HIS A 42 4.18 -14.86 -4.48
N GLY A 43 4.29 -13.60 -4.10
CA GLY A 43 3.68 -12.48 -4.81
C GLY A 43 3.61 -11.23 -3.94
N VAL A 44 3.00 -10.17 -4.47
CA VAL A 44 2.69 -8.97 -3.69
C VAL A 44 1.61 -9.29 -2.63
N ASP A 45 1.61 -8.54 -1.54
CA ASP A 45 0.64 -8.73 -0.47
C ASP A 45 -0.80 -8.42 -0.90
N LEU A 46 -0.95 -7.47 -1.81
CA LEU A 46 -2.25 -7.09 -2.35
C LEU A 46 -2.12 -6.82 -3.85
N ALA A 47 -2.87 -7.56 -4.64
CA ALA A 47 -3.03 -7.29 -6.06
C ALA A 47 -4.51 -6.98 -6.34
N VAL A 48 -4.78 -5.79 -6.85
CA VAL A 48 -6.14 -5.30 -7.12
C VAL A 48 -6.24 -4.90 -8.57
N LYS A 49 -7.29 -5.33 -9.22
CA LYS A 49 -7.64 -4.94 -10.58
C LYS A 49 -9.04 -4.36 -10.60
N LEU A 50 -9.22 -3.26 -11.30
CA LEU A 50 -10.55 -2.76 -11.59
C LEU A 50 -11.15 -3.58 -12.74
N GLU A 51 -12.16 -4.42 -12.43
CA GLU A 51 -12.94 -5.10 -13.47
C GLU A 51 -13.81 -4.07 -14.22
N ASN A 52 -14.11 -4.31 -15.45
CA ASN A 52 -14.83 -3.47 -16.42
C ASN A 52 -13.96 -2.43 -17.14
N GLU A 53 -12.69 -2.36 -16.86
CA GLU A 53 -11.81 -1.72 -17.82
C GLU A 53 -11.44 -2.74 -18.90
N ARG A 54 -11.21 -2.24 -20.11
CA ARG A 54 -10.77 -3.03 -21.27
C ARG A 54 -9.59 -3.93 -20.88
N LYS A 55 -9.22 -4.90 -21.73
CA LYS A 55 -8.16 -5.89 -21.50
C LYS A 55 -6.87 -5.38 -20.81
N ASN A 56 -6.63 -4.07 -20.83
CA ASN A 56 -5.49 -3.38 -20.22
C ASN A 56 -5.86 -2.59 -18.96
N GLY A 57 -6.82 -3.07 -18.17
CA GLY A 57 -7.24 -2.41 -16.92
C GLY A 57 -6.09 -2.14 -15.96
N ASN A 58 -6.24 -1.08 -15.15
CA ASN A 58 -5.24 -0.70 -14.15
C ASN A 58 -5.08 -1.78 -13.08
N TRP A 59 -3.87 -2.28 -12.93
CA TRP A 59 -3.46 -3.13 -11.83
C TRP A 59 -2.79 -2.30 -10.75
N TYR A 60 -3.06 -2.66 -9.50
CA TYR A 60 -2.40 -2.12 -8.32
C TYR A 60 -1.71 -3.27 -7.59
N PHE A 61 -0.39 -3.19 -7.51
CA PHE A 61 0.45 -4.15 -6.80
C PHE A 61 1.03 -3.47 -5.57
N ILE A 62 0.68 -3.93 -4.39
CA ILE A 62 0.99 -3.26 -3.15
C ILE A 62 1.68 -4.23 -2.19
N GLU A 63 2.83 -3.82 -1.67
CA GLU A 63 3.49 -4.46 -0.54
C GLU A 63 3.13 -3.74 0.74
N ALA A 64 2.83 -4.50 1.77
CA ALA A 64 2.38 -3.97 3.04
C ALA A 64 3.32 -4.34 4.19
N LYS A 65 3.40 -3.47 5.19
CA LYS A 65 4.11 -3.72 6.43
C LYS A 65 3.38 -3.06 7.60
N GLY A 66 3.09 -3.86 8.61
CA GLY A 66 2.57 -3.34 9.87
C GLY A 66 3.68 -2.92 10.83
N ASN A 67 3.30 -2.37 11.95
CA ASN A 67 4.17 -2.08 13.10
C ASN A 67 3.81 -2.89 14.36
N LEU A 68 2.82 -3.77 14.23
CA LEU A 68 2.51 -4.81 15.19
C LEU A 68 2.75 -6.19 14.59
N LYS A 69 3.21 -7.12 15.41
CA LYS A 69 3.21 -8.53 15.07
C LYS A 69 1.79 -9.09 15.10
N ALA A 70 1.58 -10.25 14.48
CA ALA A 70 0.29 -10.94 14.47
C ALA A 70 -0.23 -11.27 15.88
N ASP A 71 0.66 -11.44 16.88
CA ASP A 71 0.32 -11.68 18.29
C ASP A 71 -0.04 -10.40 19.08
N GLY A 72 -0.01 -9.23 18.43
CA GLY A 72 -0.32 -7.93 19.03
C GLY A 72 0.86 -7.23 19.69
N ASN A 73 2.05 -7.83 19.71
CA ASN A 73 3.24 -7.19 20.23
C ASN A 73 3.83 -6.18 19.24
N LYS A 74 4.38 -5.08 19.76
CA LYS A 74 5.05 -4.08 18.93
C LYS A 74 6.29 -4.67 18.25
N MET A 75 6.49 -4.31 16.98
CA MET A 75 7.72 -4.64 16.31
C MET A 75 8.90 -3.87 16.90
N LYS A 76 10.06 -4.51 16.97
CA LYS A 76 11.30 -3.88 17.44
C LYS A 76 11.94 -2.98 16.37
N SER A 77 11.62 -3.21 15.09
CA SER A 77 12.16 -2.44 13.99
C SER A 77 11.52 -1.05 13.91
N SER A 78 12.33 -0.04 13.54
CA SER A 78 11.83 1.32 13.31
C SER A 78 11.00 1.41 12.03
N CYS A 79 10.19 2.46 11.91
CA CYS A 79 9.43 2.71 10.69
C CYS A 79 10.33 2.91 9.46
N SER A 80 11.50 3.55 9.61
CA SER A 80 12.45 3.73 8.51
C SER A 80 13.06 2.40 8.06
N THR A 81 13.36 1.49 8.97
CA THR A 81 13.83 0.14 8.65
C THR A 81 12.75 -0.66 7.92
N ASN A 82 11.52 -0.62 8.41
CA ASN A 82 10.37 -1.27 7.75
C ASN A 82 10.14 -0.70 6.35
N PHE A 83 10.24 0.62 6.20
CA PHE A 83 10.09 1.27 4.91
C PHE A 83 11.16 0.82 3.90
N ARG A 84 12.43 0.79 4.31
CA ARG A 84 13.52 0.33 3.44
C ARG A 84 13.34 -1.12 3.02
N TRP A 85 12.91 -1.95 3.93
CA TRP A 85 12.66 -3.36 3.66
C TRP A 85 11.54 -3.56 2.65
N ILE A 86 10.40 -2.88 2.86
CA ILE A 86 9.24 -2.99 1.97
C ILE A 86 9.53 -2.37 0.59
N LEU A 87 10.33 -1.30 0.56
CA LEU A 87 10.78 -0.68 -0.68
C LEU A 87 11.60 -1.66 -1.52
N SER A 88 12.50 -2.42 -0.91
CA SER A 88 13.24 -3.46 -1.62
C SER A 88 12.32 -4.54 -2.18
N GLN A 89 11.29 -4.91 -1.46
CA GLN A 89 10.29 -5.88 -1.93
C GLN A 89 9.55 -5.37 -3.17
N ILE A 90 9.03 -4.14 -3.13
CA ILE A 90 8.26 -3.62 -4.26
C ILE A 90 9.12 -3.41 -5.50
N ILE A 91 10.35 -2.94 -5.34
CA ILE A 91 11.27 -2.76 -6.47
C ILE A 91 11.54 -4.10 -7.18
N LEU A 92 11.71 -5.17 -6.42
CA LEU A 92 11.91 -6.51 -6.99
C LEU A 92 10.66 -7.05 -7.71
N ARG A 93 9.48 -6.49 -7.44
CA ARG A 93 8.23 -6.85 -8.13
C ARG A 93 8.01 -6.08 -9.42
N ILE A 94 8.74 -5.00 -9.67
CA ILE A 94 8.59 -4.21 -10.89
C ILE A 94 9.32 -4.91 -12.03
N GLU A 95 8.61 -5.79 -12.72
CA GLU A 95 9.13 -6.55 -13.85
C GLU A 95 8.86 -5.88 -15.21
N VAL A 96 7.93 -4.92 -15.23
CA VAL A 96 7.55 -4.20 -16.44
C VAL A 96 7.53 -2.69 -16.18
N ASP A 97 7.75 -1.92 -17.22
CA ASP A 97 7.67 -0.46 -17.15
C ASP A 97 6.26 -0.02 -16.73
N PRO A 98 6.08 0.55 -15.54
CA PRO A 98 4.76 0.94 -15.06
C PRO A 98 4.11 2.04 -15.89
N THR A 99 4.90 2.85 -16.60
CA THR A 99 4.37 3.91 -17.47
C THR A 99 3.76 3.35 -18.76
N ARG A 100 4.13 2.13 -19.12
CA ARG A 100 3.77 1.50 -20.39
C ARG A 100 2.59 0.54 -20.27
N TYR A 101 2.37 -0.07 -19.12
CA TYR A 101 1.45 -1.20 -18.93
C TYR A 101 0.31 -0.92 -17.95
N ASN A 102 0.09 0.32 -17.53
CA ASN A 102 -0.93 0.67 -16.54
C ASN A 102 -0.80 -0.13 -15.22
N HIS A 103 0.41 -0.47 -14.86
CA HIS A 103 0.73 -1.10 -13.59
C HIS A 103 1.08 -0.01 -12.57
N ASN A 104 0.40 -0.05 -11.43
CA ASN A 104 0.65 0.86 -10.32
C ASN A 104 1.28 0.07 -9.19
N TYR A 105 2.43 0.53 -8.72
CA TYR A 105 3.14 -0.10 -7.61
C TYR A 105 3.06 0.80 -6.39
N GLY A 106 2.79 0.19 -5.24
CA GLY A 106 2.59 0.93 -4.02
C GLY A 106 3.14 0.25 -2.79
N ILE A 107 3.39 1.06 -1.78
CA ILE A 107 3.81 0.68 -0.44
C ILE A 107 2.71 1.07 0.52
N ALA A 108 2.33 0.17 1.42
CA ALA A 108 1.34 0.40 2.45
C ALA A 108 1.94 0.16 3.84
N MET A 109 1.73 1.12 4.72
CA MET A 109 2.13 1.07 6.13
C MET A 109 1.06 1.75 6.97
N PRO A 110 1.10 1.63 8.31
CA PRO A 110 0.28 2.49 9.15
C PRO A 110 0.50 3.96 8.81
N LYS A 111 -0.56 4.76 8.78
CA LYS A 111 -0.51 6.17 8.39
C LYS A 111 0.54 6.96 9.17
N SER A 112 0.62 6.72 10.48
CA SER A 112 1.62 7.39 11.34
C SER A 112 3.05 7.10 10.90
N ASP A 113 3.34 5.89 10.44
CA ASP A 113 4.67 5.50 9.95
C ASP A 113 4.98 6.16 8.61
N ILE A 114 4.02 6.22 7.70
CA ILE A 114 4.18 6.96 6.43
C ILE A 114 4.49 8.42 6.71
N ASP A 115 3.76 9.07 7.61
CA ASP A 115 3.98 10.46 7.96
C ASP A 115 5.39 10.71 8.54
N LYS A 116 5.91 9.78 9.33
CA LYS A 116 7.29 9.85 9.86
C LYS A 116 8.34 9.65 8.75
N CYS A 117 8.09 8.77 7.79
CA CYS A 117 9.02 8.46 6.70
C CYS A 117 8.95 9.45 5.53
N LYS A 118 7.97 10.35 5.53
CA LYS A 118 7.68 11.25 4.41
C LYS A 118 8.91 12.05 3.94
N LYS A 119 9.72 12.53 4.87
CA LYS A 119 10.94 13.28 4.54
C LYS A 119 11.99 12.45 3.80
N LEU A 120 12.10 11.16 4.14
CA LEU A 120 13.01 10.25 3.43
C LEU A 120 12.53 10.01 2.00
N ILE A 121 11.23 9.90 1.84
CA ILE A 121 10.59 9.63 0.56
C ILE A 121 10.70 10.84 -0.38
N GLN A 122 10.45 12.04 0.13
CA GLN A 122 10.45 13.28 -0.66
C GLN A 122 11.78 13.57 -1.36
N LYS A 123 12.88 13.13 -0.78
CA LYS A 123 14.22 13.33 -1.32
C LYS A 123 14.65 12.28 -2.33
N ASN A 124 13.85 11.25 -2.53
CA ASN A 124 14.26 10.11 -3.36
C ASN A 124 13.77 10.27 -4.80
N TRP A 125 14.69 10.64 -5.67
CA TRP A 125 14.41 10.77 -7.10
C TRP A 125 13.92 9.49 -7.75
N ALA A 126 14.46 8.34 -7.36
CA ALA A 126 14.09 7.05 -7.95
C ALA A 126 12.62 6.70 -7.67
N LEU A 127 12.15 6.95 -6.44
CA LEU A 127 10.75 6.73 -6.08
C LEU A 127 9.80 7.63 -6.88
N LYS A 128 10.18 8.89 -7.04
CA LYS A 128 9.45 9.84 -7.89
C LYS A 128 9.39 9.35 -9.34
N HIS A 129 10.52 8.94 -9.88
CA HIS A 129 10.63 8.47 -11.27
C HIS A 129 9.80 7.19 -11.49
N LEU A 130 9.85 6.25 -10.58
CA LEU A 130 9.06 5.01 -10.61
C LEU A 130 7.59 5.23 -10.30
N LYS A 131 7.20 6.42 -9.85
CA LYS A 131 5.81 6.77 -9.45
C LYS A 131 5.25 5.82 -8.40
N ILE A 132 6.07 5.39 -7.46
CA ILE A 132 5.64 4.53 -6.34
C ILE A 132 4.58 5.30 -5.54
N ARG A 133 3.43 4.68 -5.35
CA ARG A 133 2.33 5.20 -4.55
C ARG A 133 2.52 4.81 -3.09
N LEU A 134 2.05 5.66 -2.19
CA LEU A 134 2.08 5.38 -0.76
C LEU A 134 0.66 5.34 -0.21
N TYR A 135 0.40 4.36 0.64
CA TYR A 135 -0.87 4.19 1.31
C TYR A 135 -0.64 4.17 2.82
N GLY A 136 -1.31 5.06 3.53
CA GLY A 136 -1.32 5.08 4.99
C GLY A 136 -2.61 4.49 5.52
N ALA A 137 -2.56 3.31 6.12
CA ALA A 137 -3.73 2.67 6.72
C ALA A 137 -4.01 3.22 8.13
N PHE A 138 -5.26 3.36 8.48
CA PHE A 138 -5.70 3.86 9.77
C PHE A 138 -7.15 3.43 10.08
N PHE A 139 -7.55 3.61 11.33
CA PHE A 139 -8.95 3.46 11.72
C PHE A 139 -9.68 4.80 11.63
N GLU A 140 -10.80 4.81 10.91
CA GLU A 140 -11.76 5.90 10.87
C GLU A 140 -13.11 5.37 11.35
N ASN A 141 -13.65 5.94 12.43
CA ASN A 141 -14.90 5.45 13.04
C ASN A 141 -14.93 3.92 13.23
N GLU A 142 -13.87 3.38 13.79
CA GLU A 142 -13.68 1.95 14.05
C GLU A 142 -13.56 1.05 12.80
N GLU A 143 -13.57 1.64 11.62
CA GLU A 143 -13.35 0.93 10.37
C GLU A 143 -11.94 1.16 9.82
N LEU A 144 -11.36 0.11 9.28
CA LEU A 144 -10.07 0.19 8.60
C LEU A 144 -10.24 0.82 7.23
N THR A 145 -9.45 1.85 6.97
CA THR A 145 -9.34 2.51 5.67
C THR A 145 -7.91 2.93 5.40
N ALA A 146 -7.69 3.64 4.32
CA ALA A 146 -6.38 4.18 3.99
C ALA A 146 -6.50 5.55 3.31
N ILE A 147 -5.43 6.31 3.39
CA ILE A 147 -5.22 7.48 2.55
C ILE A 147 -4.14 7.17 1.53
N GLU A 148 -4.34 7.60 0.29
CA GLU A 148 -3.35 7.48 -0.78
C GLU A 148 -2.58 8.79 -0.91
N TYR A 149 -1.26 8.68 -0.91
CA TYR A 149 -0.36 9.78 -1.22
C TYR A 149 0.09 9.64 -2.67
N LEU A 150 -0.42 10.47 -3.54
CA LEU A 150 0.00 10.47 -4.94
C LEU A 150 1.45 10.97 -5.07
N PRO A 151 2.21 10.51 -6.06
CA PRO A 151 3.57 11.00 -6.27
C PRO A 151 3.66 12.52 -6.37
N SER A 152 2.69 13.19 -6.99
CA SER A 152 2.60 14.65 -7.05
C SER A 152 2.50 15.31 -5.67
N ASP A 153 1.85 14.64 -4.71
CA ASP A 153 1.67 15.19 -3.36
C ASP A 153 2.93 15.07 -2.50
N ILE A 154 3.83 14.19 -2.89
CA ILE A 154 5.01 13.83 -2.10
C ILE A 154 6.29 14.41 -2.69
N TYR A 155 6.40 14.44 -4.01
CA TYR A 155 7.67 14.68 -4.71
C TYR A 155 7.76 16.04 -5.39
N ASP A 156 6.84 16.91 -5.13
CA ASP A 156 6.88 18.29 -5.66
C ASP A 156 8.04 19.11 -5.11
#